data_12a3e03949297a8894b59e0268be33a1
#
_entry.id   12a3e03949297a8894b59e0268be33a1
#
_cell.length_a   1.000
_cell.length_b   1.000
_cell.length_c   1.000
_cell.angle_alpha   90.00
_cell.angle_beta   90.00
_cell.angle_gamma   90.00
#
_symmetry.space_group_name_H-M   'P 1'
#
loop_
_entity.id
_entity.type
_entity.pdbx_description
1 polymer ?
#
loop_
_entity_poly.entity_id
_entity_poly.type
_entity_poly.pdbx_seq_one_letter_code
_entity_poly.pdbx_strand_id
1 'polypeptide(L)'
;MRSVDSWLNEYGESHQNPTNKAIHWICVPLIVWTVTALIWEIPSPFSGVNWAVVMAVAAMVWYVALSPKLSIGIGLFLAGCLALNAWLESAVAAPLWLIAVAVFIAAWIGQFTGHHIEGKKPSF
;
A
#
# COMPACT_ATOMS: atom_id res chain seq x y z
N MET A 1 6.71 -16.58 -13.78
CA MET A 1 6.55 -15.27 -13.12
C MET A 1 7.39 -14.24 -13.85
N ARG A 2 6.85 -13.05 -14.08
CA ARG A 2 7.60 -11.96 -14.72
C ARG A 2 8.77 -11.55 -13.83
N SER A 3 9.88 -11.12 -14.45
CA SER A 3 11.03 -10.61 -13.71
C SER A 3 10.70 -9.26 -13.05
N VAL A 4 11.43 -8.93 -11.99
CA VAL A 4 11.27 -7.63 -11.33
C VAL A 4 11.59 -6.48 -12.29
N ASP A 5 12.58 -6.64 -13.16
CA ASP A 5 12.94 -5.61 -14.14
C ASP A 5 11.82 -5.35 -15.13
N SER A 6 11.11 -6.40 -15.57
CA SER A 6 9.95 -6.26 -16.44
C SER A 6 8.84 -5.45 -15.77
N TRP A 7 8.55 -5.72 -14.52
CA TRP A 7 7.54 -4.97 -13.75
C TRP A 7 7.95 -3.51 -13.57
N LEU A 8 9.20 -3.25 -13.25
CA LEU A 8 9.70 -1.88 -13.04
C LEU A 8 9.73 -1.06 -14.33
N ASN A 9 10.06 -1.68 -15.47
CA ASN A 9 10.04 -1.02 -16.75
C ASN A 9 8.63 -0.60 -17.17
N GLU A 10 7.66 -1.50 -17.00
CA GLU A 10 6.26 -1.20 -17.31
C GLU A 10 5.73 -0.08 -16.41
N TYR A 11 6.06 -0.13 -15.13
CA TYR A 11 5.70 0.91 -14.16
C TYR A 11 6.28 2.26 -14.57
N GLY A 12 7.55 2.28 -14.99
CA GLY A 12 8.24 3.50 -15.42
C GLY A 12 7.60 4.16 -16.62
N GLU A 13 6.99 3.40 -17.54
CA GLU A 13 6.35 3.95 -18.74
C GLU A 13 5.20 4.91 -18.40
N SER A 14 4.48 4.68 -17.32
CA SER A 14 3.36 5.53 -16.89
C SER A 14 3.75 6.55 -15.83
N HIS A 15 5.04 6.69 -15.51
CA HIS A 15 5.53 7.59 -14.45
C HIS A 15 6.72 8.43 -14.93
N GLN A 16 6.53 9.14 -16.07
CA GLN A 16 7.57 9.99 -16.67
C GLN A 16 7.54 11.42 -16.14
N ASN A 17 6.36 11.95 -15.85
CA ASN A 17 6.21 13.34 -15.43
C ASN A 17 6.69 13.52 -13.97
N PRO A 18 7.58 14.49 -13.67
CA PRO A 18 8.08 14.69 -12.30
C PRO A 18 7.01 14.98 -11.26
N THR A 19 5.97 15.73 -11.63
CA THR A 19 4.85 16.04 -10.72
C THR A 19 4.06 14.77 -10.41
N ASN A 20 3.78 13.96 -11.42
CA ASN A 20 3.12 12.67 -11.22
C ASN A 20 3.96 11.75 -10.34
N LYS A 21 5.27 11.70 -10.55
CA LYS A 21 6.17 10.91 -9.70
C LYS A 21 6.10 11.34 -8.24
N ALA A 22 6.10 12.66 -7.98
CA ALA A 22 6.02 13.19 -6.62
C ALA A 22 4.70 12.82 -5.96
N ILE A 23 3.58 12.99 -6.68
CA ILE A 23 2.25 12.59 -6.21
C ILE A 23 2.22 11.11 -5.89
N HIS A 24 2.79 10.29 -6.78
CA HIS A 24 2.82 8.84 -6.64
C HIS A 24 3.62 8.41 -5.41
N TRP A 25 4.77 9.03 -5.16
CA TRP A 25 5.60 8.74 -3.99
C TRP A 25 4.89 8.99 -2.66
N ILE A 26 3.92 9.89 -2.65
CA ILE A 26 3.13 10.20 -1.46
C ILE A 26 1.88 9.31 -1.41
N CYS A 27 1.15 9.22 -2.52
CA CYS A 27 -0.17 8.58 -2.54
C CYS A 27 -0.11 7.06 -2.46
N VAL A 28 0.84 6.41 -3.12
CA VAL A 28 0.90 4.94 -3.14
C VAL A 28 1.17 4.35 -1.75
N PRO A 29 2.15 4.84 -0.98
CA PRO A 29 2.32 4.35 0.38
C PRO A 29 1.08 4.55 1.25
N LEU A 30 0.37 5.67 1.08
CA LEU A 30 -0.88 5.93 1.81
C LEU A 30 -1.97 4.94 1.42
N ILE A 31 -2.12 4.67 0.12
CA ILE A 31 -3.12 3.69 -0.36
C ILE A 31 -2.82 2.30 0.20
N VAL A 32 -1.57 1.87 0.16
CA VAL A 32 -1.18 0.57 0.69
C VAL A 32 -1.48 0.50 2.18
N TRP A 33 -1.14 1.54 2.94
CA TRP A 33 -1.46 1.58 4.36
C TRP A 33 -2.97 1.48 4.61
N THR A 34 -3.80 2.22 3.85
CA THR A 34 -5.26 2.20 4.03
C THR A 34 -5.84 0.82 3.76
N VAL A 35 -5.31 0.09 2.77
CA VAL A 35 -5.73 -1.28 2.50
C VAL A 35 -5.38 -2.18 3.70
N THR A 36 -4.17 -2.04 4.26
CA THR A 36 -3.80 -2.82 5.45
C THR A 36 -4.70 -2.48 6.64
N ALA A 37 -5.07 -1.21 6.81
CA ALA A 37 -5.93 -0.77 7.90
C ALA A 37 -7.35 -1.32 7.76
N LEU A 38 -7.90 -1.32 6.54
CA LEU A 38 -9.23 -1.87 6.29
C LEU A 38 -9.26 -3.37 6.53
N ILE A 39 -8.23 -4.08 6.09
CA ILE A 39 -8.13 -5.53 6.32
C ILE A 39 -7.91 -5.82 7.82
N TRP A 40 -7.17 -4.95 8.52
CA TRP A 40 -6.97 -5.04 9.97
C TRP A 40 -8.30 -5.08 10.73
N GLU A 41 -9.27 -4.32 10.25
CA GLU A 41 -10.58 -4.19 10.91
C GLU A 41 -11.53 -5.36 10.61
N ILE A 42 -11.22 -6.25 9.67
CA ILE A 42 -12.07 -7.39 9.34
C ILE A 42 -12.07 -8.37 10.52
N PRO A 43 -13.24 -8.71 11.06
CA PRO A 43 -13.32 -9.67 12.17
C PRO A 43 -12.77 -11.04 11.76
N SER A 44 -11.98 -11.64 12.66
CA SER A 44 -11.46 -12.99 12.47
C SER A 44 -12.18 -13.97 13.42
N PRO A 45 -12.61 -15.14 12.92
CA PRO A 45 -13.19 -16.15 13.78
C PRO A 45 -12.15 -16.87 14.64
N PHE A 46 -10.86 -16.63 14.40
CA PHE A 46 -9.77 -17.31 15.10
C PHE A 46 -9.11 -16.36 16.08
N SER A 47 -8.97 -16.80 17.32
CA SER A 47 -8.29 -16.02 18.36
C SER A 47 -6.82 -15.80 17.98
N GLY A 48 -6.36 -14.56 18.12
CA GLY A 48 -4.97 -14.21 17.82
C GLY A 48 -4.62 -14.09 16.32
N VAL A 49 -5.59 -14.29 15.43
CA VAL A 49 -5.36 -14.15 13.99
C VAL A 49 -5.92 -12.81 13.52
N ASN A 50 -5.09 -12.03 12.84
CA ASN A 50 -5.49 -10.80 12.20
C ASN A 50 -5.29 -10.94 10.69
N TRP A 51 -6.34 -10.64 9.92
CA TRP A 51 -6.29 -10.81 8.46
C TRP A 51 -5.24 -9.94 7.78
N ALA A 52 -4.93 -8.76 8.32
CA ALA A 52 -3.89 -7.91 7.76
C ALA A 52 -2.51 -8.57 7.91
N VAL A 53 -2.26 -9.25 9.03
CA VAL A 53 -1.02 -10.01 9.24
C VAL A 53 -0.94 -11.18 8.25
N VAL A 54 -2.04 -11.89 8.06
CA VAL A 54 -2.10 -13.01 7.09
C VAL A 54 -1.79 -12.51 5.68
N MET A 55 -2.42 -11.41 5.28
CA MET A 55 -2.17 -10.81 3.97
C MET A 55 -0.71 -10.35 3.83
N ALA A 56 -0.15 -9.74 4.86
CA ALA A 56 1.24 -9.27 4.82
C ALA A 56 2.21 -10.45 4.66
N VAL A 57 1.98 -11.55 5.36
CA VAL A 57 2.79 -12.75 5.22
C VAL A 57 2.70 -13.33 3.81
N ALA A 58 1.48 -13.42 3.26
CA ALA A 58 1.28 -13.90 1.90
C ALA A 58 1.97 -13.01 0.87
N ALA A 59 1.86 -11.70 1.03
CA ALA A 59 2.54 -10.74 0.16
C ALA A 59 4.06 -10.89 0.24
N MET A 60 4.59 -11.09 1.44
CA MET A 60 6.05 -11.26 1.62
C MET A 60 6.56 -12.54 0.97
N VAL A 61 5.80 -13.63 1.02
CA VAL A 61 6.18 -14.86 0.31
C VAL A 61 6.33 -14.57 -1.19
N TRP A 62 5.39 -13.85 -1.78
CA TRP A 62 5.46 -13.49 -3.20
C TRP A 62 6.65 -12.56 -3.51
N TYR A 63 6.88 -11.55 -2.67
CA TYR A 63 7.98 -10.60 -2.90
C TYR A 63 9.36 -11.23 -2.70
N VAL A 64 9.50 -12.13 -1.74
CA VAL A 64 10.76 -12.87 -1.57
C VAL A 64 11.05 -13.73 -2.80
N ALA A 65 10.02 -14.38 -3.37
CA ALA A 65 10.17 -15.16 -4.59
C ALA A 65 10.52 -14.27 -5.80
N LEU A 66 9.95 -13.06 -5.86
CA LEU A 66 10.19 -12.12 -6.95
C LEU A 66 11.59 -11.49 -6.86
N SER A 67 11.95 -10.95 -5.71
CA SER A 67 13.24 -10.29 -5.47
C SER A 67 13.52 -10.23 -3.97
N PRO A 68 14.44 -11.05 -3.45
CA PRO A 68 14.80 -10.99 -2.03
C PRO A 68 15.28 -9.61 -1.59
N LYS A 69 15.99 -8.90 -2.44
CA LYS A 69 16.48 -7.56 -2.14
C LYS A 69 15.33 -6.55 -1.98
N LEU A 70 14.37 -6.58 -2.89
CA LEU A 70 13.20 -5.70 -2.85
C LEU A 70 12.33 -6.04 -1.64
N SER A 71 12.23 -7.31 -1.28
CA SER A 71 11.39 -7.78 -0.17
C SER A 71 11.78 -7.18 1.17
N ILE A 72 13.06 -6.82 1.36
CA ILE A 72 13.53 -6.23 2.62
C ILE A 72 12.83 -4.89 2.87
N GLY A 73 12.83 -4.01 1.86
CA GLY A 73 12.19 -2.70 1.97
C GLY A 73 10.67 -2.81 2.12
N ILE A 74 10.05 -3.69 1.34
CA ILE A 74 8.60 -3.92 1.43
C ILE A 74 8.22 -4.50 2.78
N GLY A 75 9.01 -5.43 3.30
CA GLY A 75 8.78 -6.02 4.63
C GLY A 75 8.85 -4.98 5.74
N LEU A 76 9.83 -4.09 5.69
CA LEU A 76 9.95 -3.01 6.66
C LEU A 76 8.76 -2.06 6.57
N PHE A 77 8.31 -1.74 5.35
CA PHE A 77 7.15 -0.88 5.13
C PHE A 77 5.87 -1.52 5.67
N LEU A 78 5.61 -2.81 5.34
CA LEU A 78 4.44 -3.51 5.83
C LEU A 78 4.45 -3.65 7.36
N ALA A 79 5.59 -3.95 7.94
CA ALA A 79 5.72 -4.00 9.40
C ALA A 79 5.37 -2.64 10.03
N GLY A 80 5.84 -1.56 9.42
CA GLY A 80 5.49 -0.21 9.85
C GLY A 80 3.99 0.08 9.74
N CYS A 81 3.34 -0.37 8.66
CA CYS A 81 1.89 -0.24 8.48
C CYS A 81 1.12 -0.96 9.59
N LEU A 82 1.50 -2.20 9.89
CA LEU A 82 0.85 -2.97 10.93
C LEU A 82 1.05 -2.34 12.32
N ALA A 83 2.25 -1.85 12.60
CA ALA A 83 2.56 -1.16 13.84
C ALA A 83 1.73 0.13 13.97
N LEU A 84 1.60 0.88 12.88
CA LEU A 84 0.78 2.09 12.85
C LEU A 84 -0.69 1.78 13.13
N ASN A 85 -1.22 0.70 12.53
CA ASN A 85 -2.60 0.27 12.77
C ASN A 85 -2.84 -0.04 14.24
N ALA A 86 -1.93 -0.78 14.87
CA ALA A 86 -2.03 -1.12 16.27
C ALA A 86 -1.98 0.13 17.17
N TRP A 87 -1.09 1.07 16.84
CA TRP A 87 -0.96 2.31 17.60
C TRP A 87 -2.19 3.19 17.45
N LEU A 88 -2.69 3.38 16.24
CA LEU A 88 -3.87 4.21 16.00
C LEU A 88 -5.11 3.64 16.68
N GLU A 89 -5.28 2.34 16.66
CA GLU A 89 -6.41 1.67 17.30
C GLU A 89 -6.47 1.98 18.81
N SER A 90 -5.31 2.09 19.45
CA SER A 90 -5.24 2.37 20.89
C SER A 90 -5.17 3.85 21.23
N ALA A 91 -4.63 4.69 20.34
CA ALA A 91 -4.32 6.08 20.64
C ALA A 91 -5.38 7.07 20.18
N VAL A 92 -6.19 6.71 19.18
CA VAL A 92 -7.17 7.62 18.55
C VAL A 92 -8.57 7.13 18.83
N ALA A 93 -9.47 8.04 19.24
CA ALA A 93 -10.85 7.72 19.54
C ALA A 93 -11.68 7.39 18.30
N ALA A 94 -11.35 7.97 17.16
CA ALA A 94 -12.05 7.71 15.90
C ALA A 94 -11.79 6.26 15.43
N PRO A 95 -12.80 5.60 14.82
CA PRO A 95 -12.58 4.26 14.27
C PRO A 95 -11.49 4.24 13.20
N LEU A 96 -10.62 3.25 13.25
CA LEU A 96 -9.53 3.11 12.28
C LEU A 96 -10.05 3.04 10.84
N TRP A 97 -11.15 2.30 10.59
CA TRP A 97 -11.70 2.18 9.25
C TRP A 97 -12.15 3.52 8.67
N LEU A 98 -12.65 4.43 9.52
CA LEU A 98 -13.08 5.75 9.07
C LEU A 98 -11.89 6.59 8.61
N ILE A 99 -10.81 6.57 9.38
CA ILE A 99 -9.56 7.24 9.02
C ILE A 99 -9.02 6.66 7.71
N ALA A 100 -9.01 5.33 7.59
CA ALA A 100 -8.51 4.64 6.41
C ALA A 100 -9.32 4.99 5.16
N VAL A 101 -10.65 5.01 5.24
CA VAL A 101 -11.51 5.37 4.11
C VAL A 101 -11.27 6.82 3.67
N ALA A 102 -11.16 7.75 4.63
CA ALA A 102 -10.90 9.15 4.32
C ALA A 102 -9.56 9.34 3.61
N VAL A 103 -8.50 8.71 4.11
CA VAL A 103 -7.18 8.77 3.51
C VAL A 103 -7.16 8.07 2.14
N PHE A 104 -7.84 6.95 2.01
CA PHE A 104 -7.96 6.21 0.74
C PHE A 104 -8.57 7.08 -0.35
N ILE A 105 -9.69 7.75 -0.06
CA ILE A 105 -10.35 8.64 -1.01
C ILE A 105 -9.42 9.78 -1.41
N ALA A 106 -8.80 10.44 -0.44
CA ALA A 106 -7.88 11.55 -0.70
C ALA A 106 -6.68 11.11 -1.55
N ALA A 107 -6.10 9.95 -1.23
CA ALA A 107 -4.94 9.43 -1.96
C ALA A 107 -5.30 9.05 -3.40
N TRP A 108 -6.48 8.47 -3.64
CA TRP A 108 -6.91 8.14 -5.00
C TRP A 108 -7.24 9.39 -5.82
N ILE A 109 -7.76 10.44 -5.20
CA ILE A 109 -7.93 11.73 -5.89
C ILE A 109 -6.55 12.22 -6.37
N GLY A 110 -5.52 12.12 -5.52
CA GLY A 110 -4.16 12.46 -5.90
C GLY A 110 -3.62 11.60 -7.03
N GLN A 111 -3.85 10.28 -6.98
CA GLN A 111 -3.42 9.35 -8.03
C GLN A 111 -4.04 9.69 -9.38
N PHE A 112 -5.36 9.87 -9.42
CA PHE A 112 -6.03 10.22 -10.68
C PHE A 112 -5.57 11.58 -11.20
N THR A 113 -5.33 12.55 -10.34
CA THR A 113 -4.78 13.85 -10.73
C THR A 113 -3.38 13.67 -11.36
N GLY A 114 -2.51 12.89 -10.73
CA GLY A 114 -1.17 12.63 -11.23
C GLY A 114 -1.19 11.94 -12.60
N HIS A 115 -2.04 10.93 -12.76
CA HIS A 115 -2.14 10.23 -14.05
C HIS A 115 -2.84 11.07 -15.12
N HIS A 116 -3.72 11.96 -14.74
CA HIS A 116 -4.28 12.94 -15.67
C HIS A 116 -3.18 13.86 -16.21
N ILE A 117 -2.27 14.33 -15.35
CA ILE A 117 -1.11 15.13 -15.74
C ILE A 117 -0.21 14.34 -16.71
N GLU A 118 0.01 13.04 -16.43
CA GLU A 118 0.81 12.17 -17.28
C GLU A 118 0.13 11.82 -18.60
N GLY A 119 -1.19 11.91 -18.65
CA GLY A 119 -1.99 11.53 -19.81
C GLY A 119 -2.15 10.02 -19.98
N LYS A 120 -1.91 9.25 -18.93
CA LYS A 120 -2.02 7.79 -18.92
C LYS A 120 -2.89 7.30 -17.79
N LYS A 121 -3.45 6.09 -17.94
CA LYS A 121 -4.24 5.47 -16.88
C LYS A 121 -3.38 5.11 -15.69
N PRO A 122 -3.94 5.11 -14.46
CA PRO A 122 -3.20 4.64 -13.30
C PRO A 122 -2.74 3.20 -13.47
N SER A 123 -1.46 2.95 -13.28
CA SER A 123 -0.89 1.60 -13.30
C SER A 123 -0.44 1.15 -11.91
N PHE A 124 -0.63 2.01 -10.96
CA PHE A 124 -0.31 1.73 -9.57
C PHE A 124 1.11 1.18 -9.37
#